data_40311b8439d362941695c563e35a5fe2
#
_entry.id   40311b8439d362941695c563e35a5fe2
#
_cell.length_a   1.000
_cell.length_b   1.000
_cell.length_c   1.000
_cell.angle_alpha   90.00
_cell.angle_beta   90.00
_cell.angle_gamma   90.00
#
_symmetry.space_group_name_H-M   'P 1'
#
loop_
_entity.id
_entity.type
_entity.pdbx_description
1 polymer ?
#
loop_
_entity_poly.entity_id
_entity_poly.type
_entity_poly.pdbx_seq_one_letter_code
_entity_poly.pdbx_strand_id
1 'polypeptide(L)'
;MKTILIVEDTELNIDFLTQVLEDDYSLLVAKDGAQGVSMAQQNNPDLILMDISLPIMDGYEATRRIRATLVSTPIIGLSAHAMSGDAEKAKEAGCDDYLTKPVNKDLLMKKLKEYLR
;
A
#
# COMPACT_ATOMS: atom_id res chain seq x y z
N MET A 1 0.67 17.88 -5.87
CA MET A 1 0.18 16.51 -6.04
C MET A 1 0.18 15.77 -4.71
N LYS A 2 -0.79 14.90 -4.53
CA LYS A 2 -0.79 14.02 -3.37
C LYS A 2 0.29 12.96 -3.51
N THR A 3 0.82 12.50 -2.39
CA THR A 3 1.93 11.55 -2.34
C THR A 3 1.44 10.16 -1.96
N ILE A 4 1.82 9.17 -2.76
CA ILE A 4 1.52 7.76 -2.49
C ILE A 4 2.83 7.03 -2.20
N LEU A 5 2.88 6.32 -1.07
CA LEU A 5 3.98 5.41 -0.76
C LEU A 5 3.62 4.02 -1.25
N ILE A 6 4.44 3.46 -2.11
CA ILE A 6 4.30 2.10 -2.61
C ILE A 6 5.28 1.22 -1.84
N VAL A 7 4.78 0.24 -1.10
CA VAL A 7 5.62 -0.73 -0.39
C VAL A 7 5.51 -2.06 -1.12
N GLU A 8 6.50 -2.38 -1.94
CA GLU A 8 6.50 -3.51 -2.86
C GLU A 8 7.94 -3.93 -3.14
N ASP A 9 8.22 -5.23 -3.16
CA ASP A 9 9.59 -5.73 -3.38
C ASP A 9 9.87 -6.18 -4.81
N THR A 10 8.86 -6.39 -5.63
CA THR A 10 8.99 -6.89 -6.99
C THR A 10 9.08 -5.74 -7.99
N GLU A 11 10.18 -5.67 -8.74
CA GLU A 11 10.40 -4.60 -9.72
C GLU A 11 9.27 -4.50 -10.75
N LEU A 12 8.77 -5.64 -11.21
CA LEU A 12 7.67 -5.67 -12.18
C LEU A 12 6.42 -4.97 -11.65
N ASN A 13 6.07 -5.23 -10.40
CA ASN A 13 4.91 -4.61 -9.77
C ASN A 13 5.14 -3.13 -9.50
N ILE A 14 6.36 -2.76 -9.07
CA ILE A 14 6.74 -1.36 -8.87
C ILE A 14 6.60 -0.59 -10.18
N ASP A 15 7.12 -1.15 -11.28
CA ASP A 15 7.07 -0.52 -12.60
C ASP A 15 5.63 -0.33 -13.05
N PHE A 16 4.79 -1.35 -12.88
CA PHE A 16 3.38 -1.28 -13.24
C PHE A 16 2.67 -0.15 -12.47
N LEU A 17 2.83 -0.12 -11.15
CA LEU A 17 2.18 0.89 -10.32
C LEU A 17 2.71 2.30 -10.64
N THR A 18 4.01 2.41 -10.88
CA THR A 18 4.62 3.68 -11.24
C THR A 18 4.03 4.21 -12.55
N GLN A 19 3.95 3.37 -13.58
CA GLN A 19 3.40 3.78 -14.87
C GLN A 19 1.94 4.21 -14.76
N VAL A 20 1.17 3.53 -13.94
CA VAL A 20 -0.26 3.84 -13.77
C VAL A 20 -0.47 5.16 -13.02
N LEU A 21 0.40 5.47 -12.07
CA LEU A 21 0.15 6.52 -11.08
C LEU A 21 1.01 7.78 -11.24
N GLU A 22 2.15 7.71 -11.94
CA GLU A 22 3.13 8.80 -11.93
C GLU A 22 2.64 10.13 -12.50
N ASP A 23 1.66 10.09 -13.41
CA ASP A 23 1.13 11.32 -14.01
C ASP A 23 0.22 12.10 -13.04
N ASP A 24 -0.38 11.41 -12.09
CA ASP A 24 -1.38 12.01 -11.20
C ASP A 24 -0.92 12.17 -9.76
N TYR A 25 0.15 11.48 -9.36
CA TYR A 25 0.60 11.44 -7.97
C TYR A 25 2.11 11.50 -7.86
N SER A 26 2.61 12.04 -6.75
CA SER A 26 4.01 11.92 -6.38
C SER A 26 4.22 10.56 -5.74
N LEU A 27 5.26 9.83 -6.14
CA LEU A 27 5.46 8.46 -5.70
C LEU A 27 6.73 8.28 -4.87
N LEU A 28 6.60 7.53 -3.78
CA LEU A 28 7.72 7.04 -2.98
C LEU A 28 7.66 5.51 -3.02
N VAL A 29 8.82 4.86 -3.05
CA VAL A 29 8.88 3.40 -3.12
C VAL A 29 9.74 2.87 -1.99
N ALA A 30 9.20 1.92 -1.22
CA ALA A 30 9.92 1.13 -0.24
C ALA A 30 9.89 -0.33 -0.68
N LYS A 31 11.01 -1.03 -0.55
CA LYS A 31 11.14 -2.40 -1.08
C LYS A 31 10.98 -3.50 -0.03
N ASP A 32 10.80 -3.13 1.21
CA ASP A 32 10.47 -4.07 2.28
C ASP A 32 9.63 -3.38 3.35
N GLY A 33 9.12 -4.18 4.30
CA GLY A 33 8.24 -3.65 5.33
C GLY A 33 8.91 -2.65 6.26
N ALA A 34 10.18 -2.87 6.61
CA ALA A 34 10.91 -1.98 7.50
C ALA A 34 11.14 -0.61 6.84
N GLN A 35 11.51 -0.59 5.56
CA GLN A 35 11.61 0.66 4.79
C GLN A 35 10.26 1.35 4.69
N GLY A 36 9.19 0.57 4.49
CA GLY A 36 7.84 1.10 4.41
C GLY A 36 7.44 1.84 5.67
N VAL A 37 7.68 1.24 6.83
CA VAL A 37 7.40 1.88 8.13
C VAL A 37 8.20 3.17 8.27
N SER A 38 9.51 3.12 8.03
CA SER A 38 10.38 4.27 8.16
C SER A 38 9.98 5.41 7.22
N MET A 39 9.74 5.10 5.95
CA MET A 39 9.37 6.11 4.96
C MET A 39 7.98 6.71 5.23
N ALA A 40 7.05 5.91 5.71
CA ALA A 40 5.73 6.41 6.08
C ALA A 40 5.84 7.43 7.21
N GLN A 41 6.61 7.11 8.23
CA GLN A 41 6.79 7.99 9.39
C GLN A 41 7.54 9.28 9.04
N GLN A 42 8.55 9.19 8.16
CA GLN A 42 9.37 10.33 7.78
C GLN A 42 8.67 11.26 6.78
N ASN A 43 7.89 10.70 5.87
CA ASN A 43 7.33 11.47 4.75
C ASN A 43 5.83 11.76 4.87
N ASN A 44 5.15 11.10 5.78
CA ASN A 44 3.72 11.29 6.03
C ASN A 44 2.91 11.31 4.72
N PRO A 45 2.92 10.21 3.95
CA PRO A 45 2.24 10.17 2.65
C PRO A 45 0.72 10.31 2.80
N ASP A 46 0.07 10.66 1.70
CA ASP A 46 -1.39 10.80 1.69
C ASP A 46 -2.12 9.46 1.61
N LEU A 47 -1.44 8.44 1.07
CA LEU A 47 -1.98 7.08 0.98
C LEU A 47 -0.83 6.10 0.84
N ILE A 48 -1.02 4.88 1.31
CA ILE A 48 -0.04 3.80 1.24
C ILE A 48 -0.63 2.61 0.50
N LEU A 49 0.09 2.11 -0.51
CA LEU A 49 -0.19 0.84 -1.15
C LEU A 49 0.76 -0.19 -0.55
N MET A 50 0.22 -1.16 0.19
CA MET A 50 1.03 -2.08 0.99
C MET A 50 0.92 -3.51 0.46
N ASP A 51 2.01 -4.03 -0.11
CA ASP A 51 2.09 -5.45 -0.44
C ASP A 51 2.09 -6.27 0.85
N ILE A 52 1.25 -7.27 0.90
CA ILE A 52 1.11 -8.11 2.10
C ILE A 52 2.26 -9.10 2.24
N SER A 53 2.77 -9.62 1.11
CA SER A 53 3.82 -10.66 1.10
C SER A 53 5.20 -10.06 0.89
N LEU A 54 5.74 -9.39 1.91
CA LEU A 54 7.04 -8.72 1.84
C LEU A 54 8.13 -9.52 2.54
N PRO A 55 9.41 -9.35 2.11
CA PRO A 55 10.53 -9.90 2.86
C PRO A 55 10.79 -9.11 4.13
N ILE A 56 11.52 -9.71 5.08
CA ILE A 56 11.97 -9.12 6.35
C ILE A 56 10.83 -8.85 7.32
N MET A 57 9.87 -8.04 6.93
CA MET A 57 8.69 -7.72 7.73
C MET A 57 7.50 -7.72 6.77
N ASP A 58 6.53 -8.60 6.98
CA ASP A 58 5.38 -8.69 6.09
C ASP A 58 4.47 -7.46 6.18
N GLY A 59 3.58 -7.33 5.21
CA GLY A 59 2.71 -6.16 5.11
C GLY A 59 1.74 -5.99 6.26
N TYR A 60 1.32 -7.07 6.92
CA TYR A 60 0.45 -6.97 8.09
C TYR A 60 1.18 -6.33 9.26
N GLU A 61 2.40 -6.77 9.54
CA GLU A 61 3.19 -6.21 10.63
C GLU A 61 3.57 -4.75 10.32
N ALA A 62 3.97 -4.46 9.08
CA ALA A 62 4.28 -3.10 8.67
C ALA A 62 3.06 -2.18 8.86
N THR A 63 1.88 -2.65 8.47
CA THR A 63 0.64 -1.88 8.65
C THR A 63 0.37 -1.58 10.12
N ARG A 64 0.51 -2.58 10.98
CA ARG A 64 0.31 -2.38 12.42
C ARG A 64 1.25 -1.32 12.98
N ARG A 65 2.52 -1.35 12.57
CA ARG A 65 3.51 -0.38 13.03
C ARG A 65 3.23 1.02 12.50
N ILE A 66 2.81 1.13 11.26
CA ILE A 66 2.44 2.42 10.68
C ILE A 66 1.23 3.00 11.41
N ARG A 67 0.23 2.17 11.70
CA ARG A 67 -0.98 2.61 12.40
C ARG A 67 -0.71 3.11 13.81
N ALA A 68 0.36 2.69 14.44
CA ALA A 68 0.72 3.17 15.77
C ALA A 68 1.00 4.68 15.77
N THR A 69 1.41 5.24 14.62
CA THR A 69 1.73 6.67 14.50
C THR A 69 0.87 7.42 13.48
N LEU A 70 0.46 6.77 12.38
CA LEU A 70 -0.33 7.39 11.32
C LEU A 70 -1.73 6.79 11.32
N VAL A 71 -2.57 7.27 12.21
CA VAL A 71 -3.89 6.69 12.50
C VAL A 71 -4.87 6.87 11.34
N SER A 72 -4.79 7.98 10.62
CA SER A 72 -5.79 8.33 9.60
C SER A 72 -5.30 8.21 8.15
N THR A 73 -4.03 7.86 7.91
CA THR A 73 -3.53 7.68 6.55
C THR A 73 -4.19 6.45 5.92
N PRO A 74 -4.84 6.56 4.74
CA PRO A 74 -5.41 5.39 4.09
C PRO A 74 -4.34 4.38 3.69
N ILE A 75 -4.57 3.11 3.99
CA ILE A 75 -3.68 2.01 3.62
C ILE A 75 -4.50 0.99 2.84
N ILE A 76 -4.09 0.70 1.60
CA ILE A 76 -4.72 -0.31 0.76
C ILE A 76 -3.76 -1.50 0.67
N GLY A 77 -4.18 -2.66 1.16
CA GLY A 77 -3.39 -3.88 1.10
C GLY A 77 -3.44 -4.50 -0.30
N LEU A 78 -2.31 -5.02 -0.77
CA LEU A 78 -2.22 -5.73 -2.06
C LEU A 78 -1.78 -7.15 -1.79
N SER A 79 -2.53 -8.13 -2.28
CA SER A 79 -2.23 -9.55 -2.04
C SER A 79 -2.25 -10.35 -3.32
N ALA A 80 -1.31 -11.29 -3.45
CA ALA A 80 -1.29 -12.24 -4.57
C ALA A 80 -2.35 -13.34 -4.40
N HIS A 81 -2.94 -13.47 -3.23
CA HIS A 81 -3.88 -14.55 -2.91
C HIS A 81 -5.25 -13.98 -2.56
N ALA A 82 -6.27 -14.39 -3.33
CA ALA A 82 -7.65 -14.05 -3.03
C ALA A 82 -8.27 -15.11 -2.12
N MET A 83 -7.56 -15.51 -1.08
CA MET A 83 -8.01 -16.56 -0.18
C MET A 83 -8.93 -16.00 0.89
N SER A 84 -9.84 -16.85 1.34
CA SER A 84 -10.73 -16.58 2.45
C SER A 84 -9.91 -16.16 3.69
N GLY A 85 -10.23 -15.01 4.25
CA GLY A 85 -9.57 -14.50 5.45
C GLY A 85 -8.47 -13.47 5.22
N ASP A 86 -7.95 -13.33 4.01
CA ASP A 86 -6.89 -12.33 3.74
C ASP A 86 -7.41 -10.91 3.89
N ALA A 87 -8.60 -10.62 3.40
CA ALA A 87 -9.20 -9.30 3.54
C ALA A 87 -9.45 -8.96 5.01
N GLU A 88 -9.87 -9.96 5.80
CA GLU A 88 -10.11 -9.77 7.23
C GLU A 88 -8.82 -9.53 7.98
N LYS A 89 -7.74 -10.27 7.66
CA LYS A 89 -6.42 -10.04 8.25
C LYS A 89 -5.89 -8.65 7.94
N ALA A 90 -6.10 -8.18 6.71
CA ALA A 90 -5.69 -6.83 6.31
C ALA A 90 -6.41 -5.78 7.15
N LYS A 91 -7.72 -5.92 7.33
CA LYS A 91 -8.50 -5.01 8.18
C LYS A 91 -8.03 -5.04 9.62
N GLU A 92 -7.82 -6.22 10.19
CA GLU A 92 -7.35 -6.35 11.56
C GLU A 92 -5.98 -5.70 11.77
N ALA A 93 -5.12 -5.75 10.75
CA ALA A 93 -3.83 -5.09 10.81
C ALA A 93 -3.93 -3.56 10.69
N GLY A 94 -5.04 -3.05 10.17
CA GLY A 94 -5.28 -1.62 10.05
C GLY A 94 -5.43 -1.10 8.63
N CYS A 95 -5.53 -1.98 7.62
CA CYS A 95 -5.80 -1.57 6.24
C CYS A 95 -7.23 -1.07 6.10
N ASP A 96 -7.40 -0.01 5.33
CA ASP A 96 -8.72 0.54 5.04
C ASP A 96 -9.40 -0.18 3.89
N ASP A 97 -8.61 -0.77 2.99
CA ASP A 97 -9.13 -1.47 1.83
C ASP A 97 -8.11 -2.52 1.37
N TYR A 98 -8.45 -3.26 0.33
CA TYR A 98 -7.71 -4.44 -0.07
C TYR A 98 -7.95 -4.70 -1.55
N LEU A 99 -6.88 -5.01 -2.28
CA LEU A 99 -6.92 -5.39 -3.70
C LEU A 99 -6.13 -6.67 -3.90
N THR A 100 -6.61 -7.52 -4.82
CA THR A 100 -5.87 -8.73 -5.19
C THR A 100 -5.00 -8.46 -6.41
N LYS A 101 -3.86 -9.14 -6.50
CA LYS A 101 -2.99 -9.10 -7.67
C LYS A 101 -3.42 -10.14 -8.69
N PRO A 102 -3.30 -9.89 -9.99
CA PRO A 102 -2.79 -8.66 -10.59
C PRO A 102 -3.78 -7.51 -10.38
N VAL A 103 -3.23 -6.34 -10.06
CA VAL A 103 -4.05 -5.17 -9.73
C VAL A 103 -4.78 -4.66 -10.99
N ASN A 104 -6.08 -4.51 -10.88
CA ASN A 104 -6.88 -3.92 -11.95
C ASN A 104 -6.72 -2.40 -11.89
N LYS A 105 -6.23 -1.81 -13.00
CA LYS A 105 -5.95 -0.39 -13.08
C LYS A 105 -7.19 0.47 -12.76
N ASP A 106 -8.33 0.13 -13.37
CA ASP A 106 -9.55 0.93 -13.21
C ASP A 106 -10.06 0.89 -11.79
N LEU A 107 -10.03 -0.29 -11.16
CA LEU A 107 -10.44 -0.45 -9.78
C LEU A 107 -9.49 0.29 -8.84
N LEU A 108 -8.19 0.21 -9.08
CA LEU A 108 -7.20 0.96 -8.29
C LEU A 108 -7.46 2.46 -8.36
N MET A 109 -7.63 2.99 -9.57
CA MET A 109 -7.87 4.42 -9.76
C MET A 109 -9.16 4.87 -9.08
N LYS A 110 -10.20 4.04 -9.14
CA LYS A 110 -11.47 4.33 -8.47
C LYS A 110 -11.28 4.45 -6.95
N LYS A 111 -10.56 3.49 -6.36
CA LYS A 111 -10.30 3.51 -4.92
C LYS A 111 -9.45 4.70 -4.51
N LEU A 112 -8.43 5.04 -5.30
CA LEU A 112 -7.60 6.21 -5.00
C LEU A 112 -8.41 7.49 -5.00
N LYS A 113 -9.33 7.65 -5.94
CA LYS A 113 -10.22 8.81 -5.96
C LYS A 113 -11.13 8.88 -4.76
N GLU A 114 -11.58 7.73 -4.26
CA GLU A 114 -12.42 7.67 -3.06
C GLU A 114 -11.65 8.14 -1.81
N TYR A 115 -10.39 7.72 -1.67
CA TYR A 115 -9.59 8.02 -0.49
C TYR A 115 -8.83 9.34 -0.56
N LEU A 116 -8.55 9.85 -1.76
CA LEU A 116 -7.69 11.02 -1.97
C LEU A 116 -8.44 12.23 -2.53
N ARG A 117 -9.67 12.38 -2.18
CA ARG A 117 -10.47 13.55 -2.59
C ARG A 117 -9.92 14.85 -2.05
#